data_add3a47341a4a7f2679fb6707e4c7aec
#
_entry.id   add3a47341a4a7f2679fb6707e4c7aec
#
_cell.length_a   1.000
_cell.length_b   1.000
_cell.length_c   1.000
_cell.angle_alpha   90.00
_cell.angle_beta   90.00
_cell.angle_gamma   90.00
#
_symmetry.space_group_name_H-M   'P 1'
#
loop_
_entity.id
_entity.type
_entity.pdbx_description
1 polymer ?
#
loop_
_entity_poly.entity_id
_entity_poly.type
_entity_poly.pdbx_seq_one_letter_code
_entity_poly.pdbx_strand_id
1 'polypeptide(L)'
;MTAPKIVGPSDGKAGSLGSIGVRFIIGTEETHAGGFSLVEHPMPPRHLAAPLHRHSREDEYSYVLEGRMGALLGDDEVYANPGDFVFKPRDQWHTFWNAGDEPCRILEIIAPAGFEHFFRELNDLGGALEAAPEALAALNERYGLQMRPETVPDLLERFGLRIGEHLTGGWTP
;
A
#
# COMPACT_ATOMS: atom_id res chain seq x y z
N MET A 1 30.77 -3.43 3.55
CA MET A 1 29.94 -2.48 4.33
C MET A 1 29.43 -1.45 3.34
N THR A 2 28.12 -1.35 3.17
CA THR A 2 27.49 -0.28 2.39
C THR A 2 27.65 1.05 3.16
N ALA A 3 27.88 2.13 2.42
CA ALA A 3 27.94 3.47 3.02
C ALA A 3 26.61 3.81 3.70
N PRO A 4 26.62 4.62 4.78
CA PRO A 4 25.39 5.14 5.36
C PRO A 4 24.54 5.84 4.30
N LYS A 5 23.23 5.56 4.28
CA LYS A 5 22.29 6.14 3.32
C LYS A 5 21.29 7.01 4.09
N ILE A 6 21.12 8.23 3.63
CA ILE A 6 20.02 9.10 4.05
C ILE A 6 19.06 9.17 2.87
N VAL A 7 17.79 8.88 3.12
CA VAL A 7 16.70 9.05 2.14
C VAL A 7 15.83 10.19 2.66
N GLY A 8 15.97 11.34 2.03
CA GLY A 8 15.22 12.54 2.40
C GLY A 8 13.76 12.48 1.93
N PRO A 9 12.95 13.47 2.30
CA PRO A 9 11.53 13.51 1.96
C PRO A 9 11.25 13.56 0.46
N SER A 10 12.19 14.08 -0.33
CA SER A 10 12.09 14.18 -1.80
C SER A 10 12.85 13.08 -2.55
N ASP A 11 13.50 12.16 -1.84
CA ASP A 11 14.28 11.10 -2.45
C ASP A 11 13.42 9.84 -2.66
N GLY A 12 13.93 8.93 -3.49
CA GLY A 12 13.25 7.68 -3.84
C GLY A 12 12.41 7.83 -5.11
N LYS A 13 12.14 6.68 -5.73
CA LYS A 13 11.25 6.64 -6.89
C LYS A 13 9.80 6.69 -6.41
N ALA A 14 8.99 7.49 -7.10
CA ALA A 14 7.54 7.52 -6.88
C ALA A 14 6.80 6.84 -8.04
N GLY A 15 5.60 6.36 -7.77
CA GLY A 15 4.72 5.72 -8.73
C GLY A 15 3.27 5.74 -8.29
N SER A 16 2.39 5.13 -9.09
CA SER A 16 0.98 4.99 -8.82
C SER A 16 0.58 3.51 -8.81
N LEU A 17 -0.25 3.13 -7.84
CA LEU A 17 -0.84 1.79 -7.76
C LEU A 17 -2.28 1.77 -8.31
N GLY A 18 -2.73 2.90 -8.85
CA GLY A 18 -4.08 3.14 -9.37
C GLY A 18 -4.89 4.05 -8.47
N SER A 19 -5.26 3.61 -7.28
CA SER A 19 -6.06 4.40 -6.33
C SER A 19 -5.21 5.22 -5.33
N ILE A 20 -4.00 4.77 -5.06
CA ILE A 20 -3.04 5.43 -4.17
C ILE A 20 -1.67 5.52 -4.82
N GLY A 21 -0.81 6.37 -4.27
CA GLY A 21 0.58 6.47 -4.68
C GLY A 21 1.50 5.49 -3.95
N VAL A 22 2.73 5.38 -4.43
CA VAL A 22 3.81 4.68 -3.77
C VAL A 22 5.12 5.46 -3.91
N ARG A 23 5.90 5.56 -2.84
CA ARG A 23 7.29 6.03 -2.85
C ARG A 23 8.19 4.96 -2.26
N PHE A 24 9.18 4.52 -3.01
CA PHE A 24 10.13 3.47 -2.59
C PHE A 24 11.28 4.10 -1.79
N ILE A 25 11.49 3.63 -0.56
CA ILE A 25 12.49 4.18 0.35
C ILE A 25 13.63 3.17 0.58
N ILE A 26 13.28 1.95 1.00
CA ILE A 26 14.22 0.84 1.25
C ILE A 26 13.64 -0.43 0.62
N GLY A 27 14.46 -1.19 -0.07
CA GLY A 27 14.07 -2.47 -0.66
C GLY A 27 15.10 -3.55 -0.39
N THR A 28 14.96 -4.67 -1.09
CA THR A 28 15.86 -5.83 -1.00
C THR A 28 17.31 -5.50 -1.33
N GLU A 29 17.55 -4.43 -2.10
CA GLU A 29 18.91 -3.99 -2.46
C GLU A 29 19.67 -3.39 -1.28
N GLU A 30 18.96 -2.79 -0.32
CA GLU A 30 19.53 -2.15 0.86
C GLU A 30 19.50 -3.04 2.10
N THR A 31 18.64 -4.07 2.11
CA THR A 31 18.48 -4.95 3.27
C THR A 31 19.12 -6.32 3.02
N HIS A 32 19.59 -6.96 4.09
CA HIS A 32 20.07 -8.35 4.00
C HIS A 32 18.89 -9.33 3.97
N ALA A 33 19.17 -10.58 3.61
CA ALA A 33 18.16 -11.64 3.56
C ALA A 33 17.31 -11.72 4.84
N GLY A 34 15.98 -11.66 4.68
CA GLY A 34 15.03 -11.63 5.78
C GLY A 34 14.80 -10.25 6.40
N GLY A 35 15.39 -9.18 5.83
CA GLY A 35 15.13 -7.80 6.24
C GLY A 35 13.71 -7.34 5.91
N PHE A 36 13.50 -6.04 5.93
CA PHE A 36 12.22 -5.43 5.57
C PHE A 36 12.37 -4.49 4.37
N SER A 37 11.30 -4.26 3.66
CA SER A 37 11.17 -3.12 2.74
C SER A 37 10.35 -2.00 3.38
N LEU A 38 10.58 -0.79 2.89
CA LEU A 38 9.94 0.42 3.36
C LEU A 38 9.44 1.23 2.18
N VAL A 39 8.14 1.45 2.15
CA VAL A 39 7.49 2.31 1.18
C VAL A 39 6.61 3.33 1.89
N GLU A 40 6.31 4.42 1.23
CA GLU A 40 5.31 5.38 1.68
C GLU A 40 4.14 5.35 0.72
N HIS A 41 2.92 5.39 1.26
CA HIS A 41 1.70 5.50 0.49
C HIS A 41 1.01 6.83 0.75
N PRO A 42 1.09 7.78 -0.19
CA PRO A 42 0.19 8.93 -0.21
C PRO A 42 -1.19 8.49 -0.70
N MET A 43 -2.22 8.85 0.06
CA MET A 43 -3.61 8.49 -0.20
C MET A 43 -4.46 9.76 -0.32
N PRO A 44 -5.13 9.98 -1.46
CA PRO A 44 -6.09 11.07 -1.59
C PRO A 44 -7.26 10.93 -0.59
N PRO A 45 -8.00 12.02 -0.32
CA PRO A 45 -9.15 11.97 0.58
C PRO A 45 -10.17 10.90 0.20
N ARG A 46 -10.61 10.10 1.17
CA ARG A 46 -11.64 9.07 0.98
C ARG A 46 -11.29 7.99 -0.04
N HIS A 47 -10.00 7.70 -0.30
CA HIS A 47 -9.62 6.66 -1.25
C HIS A 47 -9.36 5.32 -0.57
N LEU A 48 -9.95 4.26 -1.16
CA LEU A 48 -9.65 2.87 -0.86
C LEU A 48 -8.29 2.51 -1.47
N ALA A 49 -7.40 1.92 -0.68
CA ALA A 49 -6.08 1.54 -1.16
C ALA A 49 -6.10 0.30 -2.07
N ALA A 50 -6.82 -0.72 -1.67
CA ALA A 50 -6.93 -1.99 -2.37
C ALA A 50 -8.23 -2.72 -1.99
N PRO A 51 -8.70 -3.71 -2.79
CA PRO A 51 -9.72 -4.65 -2.36
C PRO A 51 -9.32 -5.36 -1.07
N LEU A 52 -10.23 -6.06 -0.42
CA LEU A 52 -9.89 -6.96 0.68
C LEU A 52 -8.86 -8.00 0.18
N HIS A 53 -7.72 -8.12 0.86
CA HIS A 53 -6.62 -8.97 0.43
C HIS A 53 -5.85 -9.56 1.62
N ARG A 54 -4.98 -10.51 1.34
CA ARG A 54 -4.03 -11.05 2.32
C ARG A 54 -2.73 -11.49 1.65
N HIS A 55 -1.65 -11.37 2.38
CA HIS A 55 -0.31 -11.82 2.01
C HIS A 55 -0.02 -13.18 2.64
N SER A 56 0.55 -14.11 1.88
CA SER A 56 0.93 -15.42 2.41
C SER A 56 2.37 -15.45 2.95
N ARG A 57 3.15 -14.41 2.72
CA ARG A 57 4.59 -14.41 3.02
C ARG A 57 5.03 -13.27 3.92
N GLU A 58 4.36 -12.12 3.87
CA GLU A 58 4.78 -10.89 4.50
C GLU A 58 3.81 -10.47 5.61
N ASP A 59 4.38 -9.92 6.67
CA ASP A 59 3.67 -9.09 7.64
C ASP A 59 3.83 -7.63 7.25
N GLU A 60 2.80 -6.83 7.42
CA GLU A 60 2.82 -5.40 7.14
C GLU A 60 2.54 -4.57 8.38
N TYR A 61 3.18 -3.43 8.47
CA TYR A 61 3.03 -2.47 9.57
C TYR A 61 2.89 -1.08 8.99
N SER A 62 1.69 -0.51 9.09
CA SER A 62 1.45 0.87 8.67
C SER A 62 1.70 1.83 9.84
N TYR A 63 2.61 2.77 9.67
CA TYR A 63 2.79 3.90 10.58
C TYR A 63 2.17 5.15 9.97
N VAL A 64 1.22 5.76 10.64
CA VAL A 64 0.54 6.95 10.13
C VAL A 64 1.43 8.17 10.31
N LEU A 65 1.78 8.80 9.20
CA LEU A 65 2.57 10.04 9.16
C LEU A 65 1.68 11.28 9.20
N GLU A 66 0.54 11.23 8.47
CA GLU A 66 -0.35 12.36 8.26
C GLU A 66 -1.76 11.89 7.93
N GLY A 67 -2.77 12.68 8.28
CA GLY A 67 -4.17 12.38 8.00
C GLY A 67 -4.75 11.32 8.93
N ARG A 68 -5.69 10.53 8.42
CA ARG A 68 -6.38 9.49 9.20
C ARG A 68 -6.53 8.23 8.36
N MET A 69 -5.91 7.15 8.80
CA MET A 69 -6.05 5.84 8.20
C MET A 69 -7.25 5.09 8.79
N GLY A 70 -8.09 4.49 7.95
CA GLY A 70 -9.02 3.44 8.34
C GLY A 70 -8.52 2.10 7.84
N ALA A 71 -8.80 1.03 8.55
CA ALA A 71 -8.50 -0.33 8.11
C ALA A 71 -9.57 -1.32 8.57
N LEU A 72 -9.74 -2.38 7.78
CA LEU A 72 -10.50 -3.57 8.13
C LEU A 72 -9.50 -4.71 8.30
N LEU A 73 -9.43 -5.30 9.49
CA LEU A 73 -8.49 -6.36 9.88
C LEU A 73 -9.29 -7.59 10.30
N GLY A 74 -9.46 -8.55 9.40
CA GLY A 74 -10.50 -9.56 9.56
C GLY A 74 -11.87 -8.91 9.58
N ASP A 75 -12.57 -9.02 10.71
CA ASP A 75 -13.89 -8.39 10.91
C ASP A 75 -13.82 -7.07 11.70
N ASP A 76 -12.63 -6.70 12.20
CA ASP A 76 -12.43 -5.52 13.03
C ASP A 76 -12.17 -4.27 12.19
N GLU A 77 -13.01 -3.25 12.37
CA GLU A 77 -12.84 -1.92 11.82
C GLU A 77 -12.05 -1.05 12.79
N VAL A 78 -10.91 -0.53 12.33
CA VAL A 78 -10.01 0.29 13.15
C VAL A 78 -9.67 1.60 12.46
N TYR A 79 -9.34 2.61 13.27
CA TYR A 79 -8.89 3.93 12.80
C TYR A 79 -7.62 4.34 13.53
N ALA A 80 -6.66 4.86 12.76
CA ALA A 80 -5.35 5.29 13.24
C ALA A 80 -5.08 6.74 12.86
N ASN A 81 -4.41 7.46 13.75
CA ASN A 81 -4.02 8.87 13.60
C ASN A 81 -2.49 8.97 13.53
N PRO A 82 -1.93 10.15 13.19
CA PRO A 82 -0.48 10.34 13.16
C PRO A 82 0.21 9.89 14.46
N GLY A 83 1.18 9.00 14.30
CA GLY A 83 1.90 8.37 15.43
C GLY A 83 1.43 6.96 15.76
N ASP A 84 0.27 6.53 15.29
CA ASP A 84 -0.25 5.18 15.51
C ASP A 84 0.37 4.17 14.53
N PHE A 85 0.46 2.90 14.99
CA PHE A 85 0.79 1.74 14.18
C PHE A 85 -0.42 0.83 13.98
N VAL A 86 -0.58 0.33 12.76
CA VAL A 86 -1.55 -0.71 12.41
C VAL A 86 -0.80 -1.94 11.96
N PHE A 87 -0.94 -3.05 12.67
CA PHE A 87 -0.32 -4.33 12.32
C PHE A 87 -1.28 -5.19 11.50
N LYS A 88 -0.81 -5.65 10.36
CA LYS A 88 -1.51 -6.53 9.41
C LYS A 88 -0.68 -7.82 9.25
N PRO A 89 -0.94 -8.87 10.06
CA PRO A 89 -0.20 -10.11 9.96
C PRO A 89 -0.50 -10.84 8.65
N ARG A 90 0.47 -11.60 8.16
CA ARG A 90 0.27 -12.50 7.02
C ARG A 90 -0.93 -13.42 7.25
N ASP A 91 -1.54 -13.88 6.17
CA ASP A 91 -2.72 -14.75 6.15
C ASP A 91 -4.01 -14.11 6.70
N GLN A 92 -3.96 -12.93 7.31
CA GLN A 92 -5.14 -12.19 7.73
C GLN A 92 -5.70 -11.36 6.58
N TRP A 93 -7.00 -11.51 6.29
CA TRP A 93 -7.71 -10.64 5.36
C TRP A 93 -7.74 -9.21 5.89
N HIS A 94 -7.32 -8.26 5.06
CA HIS A 94 -7.32 -6.85 5.43
C HIS A 94 -7.48 -5.93 4.21
N THR A 95 -7.87 -4.71 4.46
CA THR A 95 -7.78 -3.58 3.55
C THR A 95 -7.63 -2.29 4.36
N PHE A 96 -7.27 -1.21 3.70
CA PHE A 96 -7.14 0.10 4.34
C PHE A 96 -7.50 1.23 3.38
N TRP A 97 -7.74 2.40 3.94
CA TRP A 97 -8.18 3.59 3.20
C TRP A 97 -7.81 4.88 3.93
N ASN A 98 -7.87 6.00 3.19
CA ASN A 98 -7.89 7.31 3.83
C ASN A 98 -9.31 7.59 4.35
N ALA A 99 -9.46 7.64 5.66
CA ALA A 99 -10.75 7.87 6.34
C ALA A 99 -11.09 9.36 6.52
N GLY A 100 -10.19 10.25 6.10
CA GLY A 100 -10.35 11.71 6.23
C GLY A 100 -10.73 12.41 4.93
N ASP A 101 -11.03 13.71 5.06
CA ASP A 101 -11.31 14.62 3.94
C ASP A 101 -10.04 15.37 3.46
N GLU A 102 -8.91 15.12 4.14
CA GLU A 102 -7.58 15.65 3.81
C GLU A 102 -6.69 14.49 3.35
N PRO A 103 -5.56 14.77 2.67
CA PRO A 103 -4.58 13.75 2.32
C PRO A 103 -4.11 12.94 3.53
N CYS A 104 -3.88 11.65 3.33
CA CYS A 104 -3.29 10.77 4.33
C CYS A 104 -1.99 10.19 3.80
N ARG A 105 -0.99 10.05 4.65
CA ARG A 105 0.28 9.40 4.32
C ARG A 105 0.63 8.38 5.38
N ILE A 106 0.97 7.20 4.92
CA ILE A 106 1.45 6.12 5.80
C ILE A 106 2.83 5.66 5.35
N LEU A 107 3.63 5.25 6.29
CA LEU A 107 4.85 4.49 6.06
C LEU A 107 4.51 3.01 6.21
N GLU A 108 4.74 2.22 5.17
CA GLU A 108 4.49 0.78 5.19
C GLU A 108 5.82 0.03 5.33
N ILE A 109 5.96 -0.70 6.43
CA ILE A 109 7.06 -1.63 6.68
C ILE A 109 6.57 -3.02 6.32
N ILE A 110 7.26 -3.71 5.42
CA ILE A 110 6.87 -5.02 4.90
C ILE A 110 7.99 -6.02 5.20
N ALA A 111 7.70 -7.06 5.94
CA ALA A 111 8.69 -8.03 6.39
C ALA A 111 8.24 -9.50 6.13
N PRO A 112 9.08 -10.32 5.47
CA PRO A 112 10.39 -9.97 4.91
C PRO A 112 10.29 -9.03 3.70
N ALA A 113 11.43 -8.42 3.32
CA ALA A 113 11.54 -7.62 2.11
C ALA A 113 11.30 -8.47 0.86
N GLY A 114 10.85 -7.82 -0.23
CA GLY A 114 10.59 -8.46 -1.52
C GLY A 114 9.25 -8.05 -2.14
N PHE A 115 8.27 -7.74 -1.31
CA PHE A 115 6.95 -7.34 -1.80
C PHE A 115 6.94 -5.95 -2.47
N GLU A 116 7.92 -5.11 -2.21
CA GLU A 116 8.09 -3.84 -2.91
C GLU A 116 8.26 -4.02 -4.44
N HIS A 117 8.69 -5.19 -4.88
CA HIS A 117 8.76 -5.53 -6.30
C HIS A 117 7.38 -5.69 -6.92
N PHE A 118 6.38 -6.20 -6.17
CA PHE A 118 4.99 -6.21 -6.59
C PHE A 118 4.53 -4.78 -6.95
N PHE A 119 4.79 -3.82 -6.08
CA PHE A 119 4.40 -2.42 -6.34
C PHE A 119 5.13 -1.83 -7.56
N ARG A 120 6.39 -2.19 -7.80
CA ARG A 120 7.14 -1.76 -8.98
C ARG A 120 6.50 -2.31 -10.25
N GLU A 121 6.26 -3.62 -10.30
CA GLU A 121 5.65 -4.28 -11.45
C GLU A 121 4.21 -3.79 -11.67
N LEU A 122 3.44 -3.58 -10.61
CA LEU A 122 2.09 -3.04 -10.70
C LEU A 122 2.09 -1.62 -11.27
N ASN A 123 3.02 -0.76 -10.83
CA ASN A 123 3.20 0.57 -11.38
C ASN A 123 3.55 0.53 -12.88
N ASP A 124 4.42 -0.40 -13.29
CA ASP A 124 4.81 -0.58 -14.70
C ASP A 124 3.65 -1.06 -15.57
N LEU A 125 2.65 -1.72 -14.98
CA LEU A 125 1.39 -2.09 -15.64
C LEU A 125 0.37 -0.94 -15.70
N GLY A 126 0.70 0.23 -15.17
CA GLY A 126 -0.21 1.39 -15.09
C GLY A 126 -1.09 1.43 -13.82
N GLY A 127 -0.83 0.56 -12.86
CA GLY A 127 -1.65 0.39 -11.65
C GLY A 127 -2.77 -0.63 -11.81
N ALA A 128 -3.44 -0.95 -10.70
CA ALA A 128 -4.43 -2.03 -10.64
C ALA A 128 -5.66 -1.81 -11.52
N LEU A 129 -5.94 -0.56 -11.90
CA LEU A 129 -7.13 -0.21 -12.69
C LEU A 129 -6.89 -0.31 -14.21
N GLU A 130 -5.63 -0.14 -14.64
CA GLU A 130 -5.24 -0.18 -16.05
C GLU A 130 -4.67 -1.55 -16.44
N ALA A 131 -4.19 -2.32 -15.46
CA ALA A 131 -3.60 -3.63 -15.69
C ALA A 131 -4.62 -4.62 -16.26
N ALA A 132 -4.22 -5.37 -17.30
CA ALA A 132 -5.05 -6.46 -17.80
C ALA A 132 -5.32 -7.49 -16.69
N PRO A 133 -6.56 -8.03 -16.57
CA PRO A 133 -6.93 -8.95 -15.49
C PRO A 133 -6.00 -10.15 -15.37
N GLU A 134 -5.56 -10.72 -16.48
CA GLU A 134 -4.65 -11.87 -16.53
C GLU A 134 -3.25 -11.50 -16.00
N ALA A 135 -2.75 -10.30 -16.33
CA ALA A 135 -1.46 -9.82 -15.86
C ALA A 135 -1.51 -9.57 -14.34
N LEU A 136 -2.59 -8.98 -13.85
CA LEU A 136 -2.81 -8.75 -12.43
C LEU A 136 -2.93 -10.08 -11.65
N ALA A 137 -3.65 -11.06 -12.19
CA ALA A 137 -3.78 -12.39 -11.58
C ALA A 137 -2.41 -13.09 -11.48
N ALA A 138 -1.62 -13.07 -12.56
CA ALA A 138 -0.28 -13.65 -12.58
C ALA A 138 0.68 -12.95 -11.60
N LEU A 139 0.57 -11.61 -11.48
CA LEU A 139 1.33 -10.83 -10.53
C LEU A 139 0.97 -11.21 -9.09
N ASN A 140 -0.31 -11.28 -8.77
CA ASN A 140 -0.81 -11.69 -7.45
C ASN A 140 -0.31 -13.09 -7.06
N GLU A 141 -0.39 -14.05 -7.96
CA GLU A 141 0.10 -15.42 -7.73
C GLU A 141 1.61 -15.45 -7.44
N ARG A 142 2.40 -14.73 -8.23
CA ARG A 142 3.87 -14.66 -8.07
C ARG A 142 4.27 -14.17 -6.68
N TYR A 143 3.58 -13.17 -6.16
CA TYR A 143 3.87 -12.56 -4.86
C TYR A 143 3.07 -13.18 -3.70
N GLY A 144 2.30 -14.23 -3.94
CA GLY A 144 1.52 -14.90 -2.89
C GLY A 144 0.40 -14.02 -2.31
N LEU A 145 -0.09 -13.08 -3.11
CA LEU A 145 -1.16 -12.16 -2.76
C LEU A 145 -2.51 -12.75 -3.18
N GLN A 146 -3.45 -12.79 -2.28
CA GLN A 146 -4.84 -13.15 -2.57
C GLN A 146 -5.72 -11.91 -2.43
N MET A 147 -6.53 -11.64 -3.43
CA MET A 147 -7.45 -10.49 -3.45
C MET A 147 -8.90 -10.93 -3.65
N ARG A 148 -9.81 -10.11 -3.15
CA ARG A 148 -11.27 -10.22 -3.31
C ARG A 148 -11.82 -8.94 -3.99
N PRO A 149 -11.66 -8.78 -5.31
CA PRO A 149 -12.12 -7.58 -6.02
C PRO A 149 -13.63 -7.35 -5.88
N GLU A 150 -14.39 -8.42 -5.72
CA GLU A 150 -15.84 -8.38 -5.50
C GLU A 150 -16.26 -7.63 -4.22
N THR A 151 -15.34 -7.40 -3.29
CA THR A 151 -15.62 -6.65 -2.05
C THR A 151 -15.60 -5.13 -2.24
N VAL A 152 -15.04 -4.64 -3.35
CA VAL A 152 -14.85 -3.21 -3.58
C VAL A 152 -16.18 -2.43 -3.52
N PRO A 153 -17.27 -2.80 -4.20
CA PRO A 153 -18.51 -2.04 -4.14
C PRO A 153 -19.04 -1.85 -2.71
N ASP A 154 -19.04 -2.92 -1.92
CA ASP A 154 -19.52 -2.89 -0.53
C ASP A 154 -18.62 -2.02 0.35
N LEU A 155 -17.29 -2.06 0.15
CA LEU A 155 -16.34 -1.22 0.89
C LEU A 155 -16.53 0.27 0.55
N LEU A 156 -16.74 0.60 -0.73
CA LEU A 156 -16.99 1.98 -1.16
C LEU A 156 -18.28 2.53 -0.56
N GLU A 157 -19.35 1.75 -0.59
CA GLU A 157 -20.65 2.14 -0.02
C GLU A 157 -20.56 2.27 1.51
N ARG A 158 -20.05 1.24 2.18
CA ARG A 158 -19.99 1.16 3.66
C ARG A 158 -19.20 2.30 4.26
N PHE A 159 -18.09 2.68 3.66
CA PHE A 159 -17.15 3.66 4.22
C PHE A 159 -17.19 5.02 3.51
N GLY A 160 -18.04 5.20 2.49
CA GLY A 160 -18.12 6.43 1.71
C GLY A 160 -16.84 6.73 0.95
N LEU A 161 -16.24 5.70 0.36
CA LEU A 161 -14.93 5.78 -0.29
C LEU A 161 -15.04 5.95 -1.81
N ARG A 162 -13.88 6.22 -2.41
CA ARG A 162 -13.65 6.31 -3.86
C ARG A 162 -12.53 5.37 -4.25
N ILE A 163 -12.47 5.04 -5.54
CA ILE A 163 -11.37 4.31 -6.16
C ILE A 163 -11.12 4.91 -7.54
N GLY A 164 -9.87 4.98 -7.98
CA GLY A 164 -9.56 5.19 -9.38
C GLY A 164 -9.50 6.62 -9.90
N GLU A 165 -9.54 7.63 -9.08
CA GLU A 165 -9.14 8.95 -9.54
C GLU A 165 -7.60 8.99 -9.55
N HIS A 166 -7.01 9.13 -10.75
CA HIS A 166 -5.60 9.38 -10.90
C HIS A 166 -5.17 10.55 -10.02
N LEU A 167 -4.04 10.40 -9.33
CA LEU A 167 -3.29 11.53 -8.78
C LEU A 167 -2.78 12.39 -9.97
N THR A 168 -3.69 13.11 -10.64
CA THR A 168 -3.40 14.00 -11.79
C THR A 168 -2.64 15.26 -11.41
N GLY A 169 -2.40 15.47 -10.12
CA GLY A 169 -1.36 16.37 -9.65
C GLY A 169 -0.23 15.50 -9.15
N GLY A 170 0.84 15.40 -9.92
CA GLY A 170 1.98 14.59 -9.54
C GLY A 170 2.28 14.84 -8.06
N TRP A 171 2.16 13.80 -7.23
CA TRP A 171 2.75 13.87 -5.92
C TRP A 171 4.24 14.12 -6.13
N THR A 172 4.65 15.33 -5.89
CA THR A 172 6.07 15.68 -5.72
C THR A 172 6.36 15.47 -4.25
N PRO A 173 7.34 14.57 -3.93
CA PRO A 173 7.79 14.38 -2.55
C PRO A 173 8.22 15.69 -1.93
#